data_c2cc0417395cbf0a37b9da64d31f6c00
#
_entry.id   c2cc0417395cbf0a37b9da64d31f6c00
#
_cell.length_a   1.000
_cell.length_b   1.000
_cell.length_c   1.000
_cell.angle_alpha   90.00
_cell.angle_beta   90.00
_cell.angle_gamma   90.00
#
_symmetry.space_group_name_H-M   'P 1'
#
loop_
_entity.id
_entity.type
_entity.pdbx_description
1 polymer ?
#
loop_
_entity_poly.entity_id
_entity_poly.type
_entity_poly.pdbx_seq_one_letter_code
_entity_poly.pdbx_strand_id
1 'polypeptide(L)'
;AYPIFKKHNIPFTIYITNCYPNHTGKLWWYMLEDILLENDYVKFFYQEKLLGFDTKNKKQKNISFIKIRELMINATEKEQDLIFNYLEKHYNKTLKDYVKKESLTWEEIKKLSKDSLVTIGCHTQNHLALNTLSEAEQIEEILTSKTEIEAKIDKVSNHFAYPFGTSNEINEKEVNNLKQTKVFKTATTTRMGNIFNKHINHLHTLPRIQVLGTQQDLSILDLYLCGAIPAIKNRFKRIVTL
;
A
#
# COMPACT_ATOMS: atom_id res chain seq x y z
N ALA A 1 1.76 7.63 -14.15
CA ALA A 1 1.23 8.78 -13.40
C ALA A 1 2.05 10.05 -13.66
N TYR A 2 3.35 10.11 -13.32
CA TYR A 2 4.20 11.31 -13.37
C TYR A 2 4.10 12.13 -14.68
N PRO A 3 4.21 11.58 -15.90
CA PRO A 3 4.12 12.40 -17.13
C PRO A 3 2.78 13.12 -17.28
N ILE A 4 1.70 12.51 -16.82
CA ILE A 4 0.34 13.09 -16.87
C ILE A 4 0.24 14.23 -15.85
N PHE A 5 0.62 14.03 -14.60
CA PHE A 5 0.60 15.06 -13.57
C PHE A 5 1.47 16.25 -13.95
N LYS A 6 2.67 15.99 -14.51
CA LYS A 6 3.57 17.05 -15.00
C LYS A 6 2.96 17.83 -16.14
N LYS A 7 2.36 17.17 -17.15
CA LYS A 7 1.68 17.83 -18.27
C LYS A 7 0.59 18.80 -17.81
N HIS A 8 -0.12 18.46 -16.75
CA HIS A 8 -1.22 19.27 -16.21
C HIS A 8 -0.81 20.16 -15.02
N ASN A 9 0.48 20.22 -14.69
CA ASN A 9 1.02 20.99 -13.56
C ASN A 9 0.33 20.68 -12.22
N ILE A 10 0.06 19.38 -11.96
CA ILE A 10 -0.63 18.91 -10.77
C ILE A 10 0.39 18.37 -9.76
N PRO A 11 0.49 18.95 -8.55
CA PRO A 11 1.36 18.42 -7.51
C PRO A 11 0.82 17.09 -6.96
N PHE A 12 1.72 16.18 -6.60
CA PHE A 12 1.35 14.89 -6.02
C PHE A 12 2.43 14.36 -5.07
N THR A 13 2.03 13.42 -4.23
CA THR A 13 2.93 12.73 -3.29
C THR A 13 3.07 11.26 -3.68
N ILE A 14 4.31 10.77 -3.66
CA ILE A 14 4.62 9.33 -3.76
C ILE A 14 5.06 8.88 -2.38
N TYR A 15 4.37 7.91 -1.79
CA TYR A 15 4.75 7.29 -0.54
C TYR A 15 5.60 6.06 -0.83
N ILE A 16 6.83 6.04 -0.32
CA ILE A 16 7.83 5.01 -0.60
C ILE A 16 7.87 4.00 0.53
N THR A 17 7.78 2.72 0.18
CA THR A 17 8.13 1.60 1.03
C THR A 17 9.52 1.13 0.63
N ASN A 18 10.47 1.17 1.54
CA ASN A 18 11.90 1.05 1.22
C ASN A 18 12.29 -0.32 0.68
N CYS A 19 11.63 -1.39 1.12
CA CYS A 19 11.93 -2.75 0.67
C CYS A 19 11.80 -2.91 -0.86
N TYR A 20 11.01 -2.09 -1.54
CA TYR A 20 10.85 -2.17 -3.00
C TYR A 20 12.07 -1.62 -3.76
N PRO A 21 12.52 -0.36 -3.58
CA PRO A 21 13.75 0.11 -4.22
C PRO A 21 15.01 -0.60 -3.71
N ASN A 22 14.97 -1.25 -2.54
CA ASN A 22 16.01 -2.13 -2.03
C ASN A 22 15.97 -3.55 -2.64
N HIS A 23 14.94 -3.89 -3.39
CA HIS A 23 14.69 -5.22 -3.96
C HIS A 23 14.62 -6.35 -2.93
N THR A 24 14.19 -6.03 -1.69
CA THR A 24 13.95 -7.00 -0.61
C THR A 24 12.46 -7.26 -0.36
N GLY A 25 11.58 -6.46 -0.98
CA GLY A 25 10.13 -6.61 -0.84
C GLY A 25 9.55 -7.77 -1.64
N LYS A 26 8.31 -8.11 -1.34
CA LYS A 26 7.58 -9.22 -1.96
C LYS A 26 6.35 -8.67 -2.69
N LEU A 27 6.46 -8.37 -3.99
CA LEU A 27 5.32 -7.99 -4.85
C LEU A 27 4.54 -9.24 -5.33
N TRP A 28 4.20 -10.09 -4.37
CA TRP A 28 3.63 -11.42 -4.59
C TRP A 28 2.30 -11.39 -5.37
N TRP A 29 1.53 -10.32 -5.29
CA TRP A 29 0.24 -10.22 -6.00
C TRP A 29 0.41 -10.17 -7.51
N TYR A 30 1.49 -9.57 -8.04
CA TYR A 30 1.80 -9.62 -9.47
C TYR A 30 2.21 -11.04 -9.90
N MET A 31 3.06 -11.71 -9.12
CA MET A 31 3.41 -13.11 -9.37
C MET A 31 2.17 -14.01 -9.34
N LEU A 32 1.31 -13.83 -8.34
CA LEU A 32 0.06 -14.58 -8.21
C LEU A 32 -0.87 -14.30 -9.39
N GLU A 33 -1.02 -13.04 -9.83
CA GLU A 33 -1.82 -12.68 -10.99
C GLU A 33 -1.35 -13.42 -12.24
N ASP A 34 -0.07 -13.38 -12.55
CA ASP A 34 0.50 -14.08 -13.70
C ASP A 34 0.28 -15.58 -13.60
N ILE A 35 0.54 -16.20 -12.44
CA ILE A 35 0.29 -17.64 -12.23
C ILE A 35 -1.17 -17.99 -12.50
N LEU A 36 -2.12 -17.19 -11.98
CA LEU A 36 -3.54 -17.44 -12.19
C LEU A 36 -3.98 -17.20 -13.65
N LEU A 37 -3.36 -16.23 -14.34
CA LEU A 37 -3.66 -15.95 -15.75
C LEU A 37 -3.16 -17.06 -16.68
N GLU A 38 -2.00 -17.63 -16.41
CA GLU A 38 -1.33 -18.62 -17.24
C GLU A 38 -1.80 -20.07 -17.01
N ASN A 39 -2.51 -20.35 -15.92
CA ASN A 39 -2.87 -21.72 -15.54
C ASN A 39 -4.39 -21.88 -15.38
N ASP A 40 -4.91 -23.08 -15.69
CA ASP A 40 -6.31 -23.47 -15.51
C ASP A 40 -6.59 -24.02 -14.10
N TYR A 41 -5.54 -24.36 -13.37
CA TYR A 41 -5.61 -24.83 -11.99
C TYR A 41 -4.32 -24.49 -11.26
N VAL A 42 -4.46 -23.89 -10.05
CA VAL A 42 -3.33 -23.49 -9.20
C VAL A 42 -3.41 -24.22 -7.88
N LYS A 43 -2.27 -24.73 -7.40
CA LYS A 43 -2.17 -25.41 -6.11
C LYS A 43 -0.90 -25.04 -5.38
N PHE A 44 -0.94 -25.10 -4.05
CA PHE A 44 0.21 -24.97 -3.16
C PHE A 44 -0.11 -25.55 -1.78
N PHE A 45 0.93 -25.78 -0.98
CA PHE A 45 0.75 -26.22 0.41
C PHE A 45 0.56 -25.05 1.35
N TYR A 46 -0.43 -25.18 2.26
CA TYR A 46 -0.64 -24.29 3.38
C TYR A 46 -1.02 -25.11 4.60
N GLN A 47 -0.29 -24.94 5.72
CA GLN A 47 -0.50 -25.72 6.95
C GLN A 47 -0.59 -27.23 6.66
N GLU A 48 0.40 -27.76 5.94
CA GLU A 48 0.51 -29.19 5.54
C GLU A 48 -0.60 -29.71 4.63
N LYS A 49 -1.57 -28.88 4.25
CA LYS A 49 -2.66 -29.25 3.33
C LYS A 49 -2.37 -28.72 1.93
N LEU A 50 -2.59 -29.59 0.94
CA LEU A 50 -2.55 -29.17 -0.45
C LEU A 50 -3.88 -28.47 -0.80
N LEU A 51 -3.81 -27.16 -1.00
CA LEU A 51 -4.94 -26.36 -1.48
C LEU A 51 -4.93 -26.27 -3.00
N GLY A 52 -6.11 -26.30 -3.61
CA GLY A 52 -6.29 -26.21 -5.05
C GLY A 52 -7.36 -25.21 -5.43
N PHE A 53 -7.13 -24.50 -6.53
CA PHE A 53 -7.96 -23.39 -6.99
C PHE A 53 -8.20 -23.51 -8.50
N ASP A 54 -9.47 -23.59 -8.91
CA ASP A 54 -9.84 -23.54 -10.32
C ASP A 54 -9.65 -22.13 -10.90
N THR A 55 -9.03 -22.07 -12.08
CA THR A 55 -8.67 -20.81 -12.76
C THR A 55 -8.92 -20.84 -14.27
N LYS A 56 -9.85 -21.69 -14.74
CA LYS A 56 -10.16 -21.89 -16.16
C LYS A 56 -10.78 -20.68 -16.86
N ASN A 57 -11.47 -19.82 -16.12
CA ASN A 57 -12.15 -18.66 -16.67
C ASN A 57 -12.00 -17.43 -15.75
N LYS A 58 -12.32 -16.23 -16.27
CA LYS A 58 -12.17 -14.96 -15.57
C LYS A 58 -12.84 -14.94 -14.19
N LYS A 59 -14.04 -15.52 -14.05
CA LYS A 59 -14.76 -15.57 -12.78
C LYS A 59 -14.00 -16.41 -11.74
N GLN A 60 -13.54 -17.58 -12.14
CA GLN A 60 -12.75 -18.48 -11.28
C GLN A 60 -11.42 -17.84 -10.90
N LYS A 61 -10.69 -17.22 -11.85
CA LYS A 61 -9.44 -16.49 -11.58
C LYS A 61 -9.65 -15.41 -10.51
N ASN A 62 -10.68 -14.60 -10.63
CA ASN A 62 -10.99 -13.56 -9.65
C ASN A 62 -11.33 -14.13 -8.26
N ILE A 63 -12.15 -15.17 -8.20
CA ILE A 63 -12.50 -15.82 -6.93
C ILE A 63 -11.25 -16.42 -6.27
N SER A 64 -10.43 -17.11 -7.05
CA SER A 64 -9.18 -17.72 -6.58
C SER A 64 -8.18 -16.66 -6.09
N PHE A 65 -8.03 -15.55 -6.83
CA PHE A 65 -7.20 -14.43 -6.39
C PHE A 65 -7.63 -13.90 -5.03
N ILE A 66 -8.92 -13.64 -4.84
CA ILE A 66 -9.45 -13.11 -3.58
C ILE A 66 -9.18 -14.09 -2.43
N LYS A 67 -9.48 -15.37 -2.62
CA LYS A 67 -9.27 -16.42 -1.59
C LYS A 67 -7.80 -16.57 -1.21
N ILE A 68 -6.92 -16.62 -2.21
CA ILE A 68 -5.47 -16.75 -1.97
C ILE A 68 -4.94 -15.48 -1.30
N ARG A 69 -5.39 -14.29 -1.73
CA ARG A 69 -5.03 -13.02 -1.11
C ARG A 69 -5.43 -12.96 0.37
N GLU A 70 -6.65 -13.37 0.70
CA GLU A 70 -7.11 -13.42 2.10
C GLU A 70 -6.24 -14.37 2.95
N LEU A 71 -5.92 -15.54 2.39
CA LEU A 71 -5.04 -16.50 3.04
C LEU A 71 -3.65 -15.90 3.26
N MET A 72 -3.07 -15.26 2.25
CA MET A 72 -1.74 -14.65 2.32
C MET A 72 -1.66 -13.52 3.35
N ILE A 73 -2.69 -12.68 3.45
CA ILE A 73 -2.72 -11.57 4.42
C ILE A 73 -2.79 -12.09 5.86
N ASN A 74 -3.45 -13.22 6.09
CA ASN A 74 -3.60 -13.81 7.42
C ASN A 74 -2.47 -14.80 7.79
N ALA A 75 -1.63 -15.17 6.84
CA ALA A 75 -0.52 -16.09 7.05
C ALA A 75 0.66 -15.38 7.76
N THR A 76 1.34 -16.11 8.63
CA THR A 76 2.61 -15.68 9.20
C THR A 76 3.67 -15.53 8.11
N GLU A 77 4.72 -14.76 8.36
CA GLU A 77 5.81 -14.59 7.39
C GLU A 77 6.43 -15.94 6.97
N LYS A 78 6.62 -16.83 7.90
CA LYS A 78 7.15 -18.19 7.63
C LYS A 78 6.21 -19.00 6.72
N GLU A 79 4.89 -18.92 6.94
CA GLU A 79 3.91 -19.60 6.09
C GLU A 79 3.87 -18.97 4.68
N GLN A 80 3.95 -17.64 4.59
CA GLN A 80 4.06 -16.95 3.30
C GLN A 80 5.31 -17.41 2.54
N ASP A 81 6.46 -17.50 3.19
CA ASP A 81 7.70 -17.95 2.55
C ASP A 81 7.61 -19.38 2.02
N LEU A 82 6.95 -20.28 2.74
CA LEU A 82 6.70 -21.63 2.26
C LEU A 82 5.82 -21.65 1.01
N ILE A 83 4.77 -20.82 0.98
CA ILE A 83 3.91 -20.68 -0.19
C ILE A 83 4.68 -20.10 -1.37
N PHE A 84 5.46 -19.02 -1.16
CA PHE A 84 6.23 -18.39 -2.22
C PHE A 84 7.27 -19.34 -2.81
N ASN A 85 8.03 -20.03 -1.97
CA ASN A 85 9.00 -21.03 -2.42
C ASN A 85 8.34 -22.13 -3.27
N TYR A 86 7.14 -22.56 -2.89
CA TYR A 86 6.39 -23.52 -3.67
C TYR A 86 5.96 -22.93 -5.01
N LEU A 87 5.37 -21.74 -5.02
CA LEU A 87 4.89 -21.08 -6.23
C LEU A 87 6.03 -20.77 -7.20
N GLU A 88 7.13 -20.21 -6.72
CA GLU A 88 8.31 -19.92 -7.54
C GLU A 88 8.84 -21.18 -8.24
N LYS A 89 9.00 -22.27 -7.47
CA LYS A 89 9.53 -23.53 -7.99
C LYS A 89 8.59 -24.21 -8.99
N HIS A 90 7.28 -24.23 -8.71
CA HIS A 90 6.32 -25.00 -9.51
C HIS A 90 5.79 -24.25 -10.74
N TYR A 91 5.81 -22.92 -10.69
CA TYR A 91 5.32 -22.09 -11.80
C TYR A 91 6.42 -21.33 -12.53
N ASN A 92 7.69 -21.63 -12.20
CA ASN A 92 8.87 -20.99 -12.81
C ASN A 92 8.79 -19.46 -12.83
N LYS A 93 8.47 -18.89 -11.67
CA LYS A 93 8.40 -17.44 -11.42
C LYS A 93 9.36 -17.08 -10.29
N THR A 94 9.76 -15.83 -10.19
CA THR A 94 10.67 -15.34 -9.14
C THR A 94 10.17 -14.00 -8.61
N LEU A 95 9.87 -13.90 -7.34
CA LEU A 95 9.42 -12.64 -6.70
C LEU A 95 10.38 -11.48 -6.95
N LYS A 96 11.67 -11.76 -6.94
CA LYS A 96 12.71 -10.77 -7.21
C LYS A 96 12.58 -10.10 -8.57
N ASP A 97 12.14 -10.82 -9.60
CA ASP A 97 11.97 -10.27 -10.93
C ASP A 97 10.79 -9.29 -10.99
N TYR A 98 9.70 -9.60 -10.29
CA TYR A 98 8.56 -8.70 -10.15
C TYR A 98 8.94 -7.41 -9.42
N VAL A 99 9.67 -7.52 -8.32
CA VAL A 99 10.13 -6.33 -7.59
C VAL A 99 11.02 -5.46 -8.47
N LYS A 100 11.97 -6.03 -9.19
CA LYS A 100 12.85 -5.27 -10.11
C LYS A 100 12.07 -4.61 -11.25
N LYS A 101 11.06 -5.28 -11.79
CA LYS A 101 10.28 -4.79 -12.93
C LYS A 101 9.27 -3.71 -12.53
N GLU A 102 8.62 -3.85 -11.39
CA GLU A 102 7.45 -3.05 -11.01
C GLU A 102 7.78 -1.95 -9.99
N SER A 103 8.99 -1.95 -9.41
CA SER A 103 9.40 -0.95 -8.42
C SER A 103 10.23 0.18 -9.04
N LEU A 104 10.09 1.37 -8.48
CA LEU A 104 11.03 2.46 -8.73
C LEU A 104 12.37 2.15 -8.09
N THR A 105 13.46 2.50 -8.76
CA THR A 105 14.81 2.50 -8.20
C THR A 105 15.05 3.74 -7.33
N TRP A 106 16.05 3.72 -6.47
CA TRP A 106 16.45 4.89 -5.69
C TRP A 106 16.89 6.08 -6.57
N GLU A 107 17.53 5.81 -7.71
CA GLU A 107 17.90 6.83 -8.69
C GLU A 107 16.67 7.52 -9.29
N GLU A 108 15.66 6.76 -9.63
CA GLU A 108 14.38 7.30 -10.14
C GLU A 108 13.65 8.11 -9.07
N ILE A 109 13.58 7.61 -7.82
CA ILE A 109 12.99 8.32 -6.68
C ILE A 109 13.75 9.64 -6.43
N LYS A 110 15.09 9.60 -6.43
CA LYS A 110 15.92 10.81 -6.29
C LYS A 110 15.71 11.79 -7.44
N LYS A 111 15.56 11.31 -8.67
CA LYS A 111 15.23 12.15 -9.84
C LYS A 111 13.85 12.79 -9.69
N LEU A 112 12.84 12.02 -9.29
CA LEU A 112 11.48 12.52 -9.05
C LEU A 112 11.44 13.57 -7.94
N SER A 113 12.20 13.37 -6.87
CA SER A 113 12.23 14.30 -5.72
C SER A 113 12.76 15.70 -6.08
N LYS A 114 13.47 15.86 -7.21
CA LYS A 114 13.97 17.16 -7.69
C LYS A 114 12.90 18.01 -8.37
N ASP A 115 11.80 17.39 -8.83
CA ASP A 115 10.69 18.11 -9.44
C ASP A 115 9.83 18.77 -8.34
N SER A 116 9.52 20.05 -8.47
CA SER A 116 8.75 20.82 -7.50
C SER A 116 7.31 20.32 -7.33
N LEU A 117 6.78 19.60 -8.32
CA LEU A 117 5.45 18.98 -8.24
C LEU A 117 5.44 17.68 -7.44
N VAL A 118 6.60 17.10 -7.14
CA VAL A 118 6.69 15.78 -6.51
C VAL A 118 7.12 15.90 -5.06
N THR A 119 6.29 15.42 -4.17
CA THR A 119 6.64 15.20 -2.76
C THR A 119 6.91 13.72 -2.53
N ILE A 120 8.01 13.38 -1.86
CA ILE A 120 8.29 12.03 -1.41
C ILE A 120 7.86 11.90 0.06
N GLY A 121 7.01 10.92 0.33
CA GLY A 121 6.56 10.54 1.66
C GLY A 121 7.02 9.14 2.04
N CYS A 122 6.88 8.78 3.31
CA CYS A 122 7.26 7.49 3.88
C CYS A 122 6.05 6.53 3.98
N HIS A 123 6.31 5.23 3.77
CA HIS A 123 5.28 4.17 3.86
C HIS A 123 5.84 2.90 4.51
N THR A 124 6.59 3.07 5.59
CA THR A 124 7.34 2.05 6.34
C THR A 124 8.50 1.40 5.56
N GLN A 125 9.30 0.61 6.28
CA GLN A 125 10.42 -0.12 5.70
C GLN A 125 9.94 -1.31 4.86
N ASN A 126 9.03 -2.14 5.40
CA ASN A 126 8.67 -3.44 4.85
C ASN A 126 7.19 -3.60 4.48
N HIS A 127 6.37 -2.52 4.56
CA HIS A 127 4.93 -2.54 4.30
C HIS A 127 4.16 -3.52 5.21
N LEU A 128 4.60 -3.71 6.45
CA LEU A 128 3.89 -4.53 7.42
C LEU A 128 2.67 -3.80 7.98
N ALA A 129 1.62 -4.53 8.34
CA ALA A 129 0.49 -3.97 9.08
C ALA A 129 0.96 -3.62 10.49
N LEU A 130 0.97 -2.33 10.84
CA LEU A 130 1.59 -1.87 12.09
C LEU A 130 0.96 -2.49 13.34
N ASN A 131 -0.35 -2.78 13.32
CA ASN A 131 -1.04 -3.43 14.45
C ASN A 131 -0.57 -4.86 14.74
N THR A 132 0.16 -5.50 13.85
CA THR A 132 0.74 -6.83 14.06
C THR A 132 2.09 -6.79 14.76
N LEU A 133 2.65 -5.58 14.94
CA LEU A 133 3.98 -5.34 15.48
C LEU A 133 3.90 -4.83 16.93
N SER A 134 4.95 -5.08 17.70
CA SER A 134 5.16 -4.41 18.98
C SER A 134 5.41 -2.91 18.79
N GLU A 135 5.29 -2.11 19.83
CA GLU A 135 5.54 -0.67 19.77
C GLU A 135 6.95 -0.33 19.27
N ALA A 136 7.96 -1.07 19.76
CA ALA A 136 9.35 -0.87 19.35
C ALA A 136 9.56 -1.17 17.87
N GLU A 137 9.00 -2.27 17.35
CA GLU A 137 9.05 -2.63 15.94
C GLU A 137 8.31 -1.62 15.06
N GLN A 138 7.15 -1.10 15.50
CA GLN A 138 6.44 -0.04 14.77
C GLN A 138 7.31 1.21 14.62
N ILE A 139 7.94 1.66 15.72
CA ILE A 139 8.81 2.84 15.72
C ILE A 139 10.03 2.60 14.83
N GLU A 140 10.64 1.42 14.87
CA GLU A 140 11.75 1.03 14.01
C GLU A 140 11.37 1.06 12.53
N GLU A 141 10.26 0.44 12.14
CA GLU A 141 9.71 0.45 10.77
C GLU A 141 9.52 1.88 10.24
N ILE A 142 9.03 2.76 11.09
CA ILE A 142 8.75 4.17 10.76
C ILE A 142 10.04 4.98 10.63
N LEU A 143 10.92 4.92 11.62
CA LEU A 143 12.13 5.75 11.67
C LEU A 143 13.20 5.30 10.68
N THR A 144 13.39 3.99 10.53
CA THR A 144 14.32 3.43 9.54
C THR A 144 13.91 3.83 8.14
N SER A 145 12.62 3.69 7.82
CA SER A 145 12.09 4.13 6.52
C SER A 145 12.40 5.60 6.24
N LYS A 146 12.08 6.48 7.17
CA LYS A 146 12.34 7.92 7.01
C LYS A 146 13.83 8.22 6.83
N THR A 147 14.67 7.69 7.69
CA THR A 147 16.12 7.94 7.68
C THR A 147 16.74 7.51 6.35
N GLU A 148 16.38 6.34 5.85
CA GLU A 148 16.89 5.84 4.57
C GLU A 148 16.40 6.68 3.40
N ILE A 149 15.09 6.99 3.33
CA ILE A 149 14.53 7.83 2.25
C ILE A 149 15.26 9.18 2.21
N GLU A 150 15.39 9.87 3.34
CA GLU A 150 16.04 11.18 3.42
C GLU A 150 17.51 11.13 2.99
N ALA A 151 18.23 10.10 3.39
CA ALA A 151 19.62 9.87 2.97
C ALA A 151 19.73 9.62 1.45
N LYS A 152 18.77 8.89 0.84
CA LYS A 152 18.76 8.58 -0.59
C LYS A 152 18.41 9.78 -1.47
N ILE A 153 17.43 10.60 -1.05
CA ILE A 153 16.95 11.73 -1.87
C ILE A 153 17.60 13.06 -1.52
N ASP A 154 18.34 13.15 -0.40
CA ASP A 154 18.95 14.37 0.13
C ASP A 154 17.92 15.48 0.41
N LYS A 155 16.76 15.09 0.95
CA LYS A 155 15.65 16.00 1.31
C LYS A 155 14.84 15.44 2.48
N VAL A 156 14.23 16.36 3.26
CA VAL A 156 13.34 15.97 4.36
C VAL A 156 12.03 15.41 3.84
N SER A 157 11.60 14.27 4.38
CA SER A 157 10.30 13.66 4.15
C SER A 157 9.37 13.90 5.34
N ASN A 158 8.35 14.74 5.14
CA ASN A 158 7.47 15.22 6.20
C ASN A 158 6.13 14.48 6.28
N HIS A 159 5.86 13.56 5.38
CA HIS A 159 4.55 12.96 5.20
C HIS A 159 4.62 11.45 5.28
N PHE A 160 3.62 10.85 5.91
CA PHE A 160 3.52 9.41 6.11
C PHE A 160 2.20 8.86 5.57
N ALA A 161 2.19 7.64 5.07
CA ALA A 161 0.98 6.86 4.84
C ALA A 161 1.07 5.55 5.61
N TYR A 162 0.00 5.19 6.30
CA TYR A 162 -0.06 3.91 7.00
C TYR A 162 -0.25 2.76 5.99
N PRO A 163 0.53 1.66 6.06
CA PRO A 163 0.26 0.45 5.30
C PRO A 163 -1.17 -0.04 5.57
N PHE A 164 -1.87 -0.44 4.50
CA PHE A 164 -3.30 -0.81 4.51
C PHE A 164 -4.21 0.33 4.96
N GLY A 165 -4.03 0.89 6.14
CA GLY A 165 -4.65 2.13 6.64
C GLY A 165 -6.15 2.07 6.91
N THR A 166 -6.77 0.87 6.97
CA THR A 166 -8.20 0.70 7.29
C THR A 166 -8.44 0.67 8.81
N SER A 167 -9.70 0.54 9.22
CA SER A 167 -10.06 0.42 10.64
C SER A 167 -9.55 -0.87 11.29
N ASN A 168 -9.18 -1.84 10.49
CA ASN A 168 -8.67 -3.11 11.00
C ASN A 168 -7.19 -3.02 11.38
N GLU A 169 -6.42 -2.20 10.66
CA GLU A 169 -4.96 -2.12 10.83
C GLU A 169 -4.51 -0.89 11.62
N ILE A 170 -5.32 0.20 11.63
CA ILE A 170 -4.94 1.46 12.27
C ILE A 170 -6.00 1.93 13.25
N ASN A 171 -5.59 2.07 14.49
CA ASN A 171 -6.39 2.60 15.59
C ASN A 171 -5.55 3.62 16.40
N GLU A 172 -6.02 4.05 17.57
CA GLU A 172 -5.35 5.06 18.39
C GLU A 172 -3.91 4.69 18.78
N LYS A 173 -3.62 3.40 18.99
CA LYS A 173 -2.28 2.93 19.39
C LYS A 173 -1.25 3.25 18.29
N GLU A 174 -1.51 2.82 17.06
CA GLU A 174 -0.60 3.03 15.92
C GLU A 174 -0.41 4.53 15.63
N VAL A 175 -1.50 5.30 15.74
CA VAL A 175 -1.44 6.77 15.57
C VAL A 175 -0.62 7.43 16.68
N ASN A 176 -0.76 6.99 17.94
CA ASN A 176 0.01 7.54 19.05
C ASN A 176 1.49 7.18 18.94
N ASN A 177 1.82 5.96 18.53
CA ASN A 177 3.20 5.54 18.28
C ASN A 177 3.85 6.42 17.19
N LEU A 178 3.14 6.67 16.07
CA LEU A 178 3.63 7.59 15.05
C LEU A 178 3.83 9.01 15.61
N LYS A 179 2.86 9.54 16.36
CA LYS A 179 2.95 10.89 16.95
C LYS A 179 4.12 11.03 17.91
N GLN A 180 4.42 10.01 18.70
CA GLN A 180 5.54 10.00 19.65
C GLN A 180 6.89 10.17 18.94
N THR A 181 7.03 9.72 17.70
CA THR A 181 8.26 9.93 16.91
C THR A 181 8.53 11.41 16.61
N LYS A 182 7.50 12.26 16.55
CA LYS A 182 7.57 13.70 16.24
C LYS A 182 8.25 14.05 14.91
N VAL A 183 8.39 13.10 13.99
CA VAL A 183 9.17 13.29 12.75
C VAL A 183 8.32 13.59 11.51
N PHE A 184 7.01 13.45 11.60
CA PHE A 184 6.09 13.71 10.47
C PHE A 184 5.13 14.86 10.80
N LYS A 185 4.86 15.68 9.78
CA LYS A 185 3.85 16.75 9.84
C LYS A 185 2.44 16.20 9.61
N THR A 186 2.30 15.22 8.71
CA THR A 186 1.00 14.62 8.43
C THR A 186 1.13 13.12 8.22
N ALA A 187 0.03 12.41 8.49
CA ALA A 187 -0.11 11.02 8.10
C ALA A 187 -1.52 10.76 7.54
N THR A 188 -1.61 9.86 6.55
CA THR A 188 -2.86 9.55 5.87
C THR A 188 -3.23 8.08 6.05
N THR A 189 -4.52 7.86 6.27
CA THR A 189 -5.16 6.53 6.34
C THR A 189 -5.85 6.21 5.00
N THR A 190 -6.50 5.06 4.89
CA THR A 190 -7.40 4.74 3.76
C THR A 190 -8.89 4.95 4.11
N ARG A 191 -9.17 5.60 5.24
CA ARG A 191 -10.54 6.01 5.58
C ARG A 191 -11.08 6.93 4.50
N MET A 192 -12.25 6.58 3.96
CA MET A 192 -12.84 7.38 2.88
C MET A 192 -13.39 8.70 3.40
N GLY A 193 -12.90 9.81 2.87
CA GLY A 193 -13.40 11.14 3.23
C GLY A 193 -12.69 12.26 2.51
N ASN A 194 -13.36 13.40 2.42
CA ASN A 194 -12.77 14.65 1.96
C ASN A 194 -12.09 15.35 3.14
N ILE A 195 -11.10 16.20 2.83
CA ILE A 195 -10.39 17.00 3.82
C ILE A 195 -11.13 18.32 4.02
N PHE A 196 -11.38 18.70 5.27
CA PHE A 196 -11.98 19.96 5.70
C PHE A 196 -11.05 20.69 6.67
N ASN A 197 -11.26 22.00 6.88
CA ASN A 197 -10.40 22.81 7.75
C ASN A 197 -10.23 22.23 9.16
N LYS A 198 -11.25 21.60 9.72
CA LYS A 198 -11.17 20.97 11.05
C LYS A 198 -10.18 19.80 11.13
N HIS A 199 -9.75 19.22 9.99
CA HIS A 199 -8.70 18.18 10.00
C HIS A 199 -7.32 18.73 10.41
N ILE A 200 -7.15 20.06 10.53
CA ILE A 200 -5.93 20.66 11.13
C ILE A 200 -5.63 20.09 12.52
N ASN A 201 -6.65 19.69 13.27
CA ASN A 201 -6.50 19.06 14.58
C ASN A 201 -6.24 17.52 14.50
N HIS A 202 -6.22 16.96 13.29
CA HIS A 202 -6.14 15.51 13.04
C HIS A 202 -5.12 15.18 11.94
N LEU A 203 -4.01 15.89 11.89
CA LEU A 203 -3.02 15.81 10.83
C LEU A 203 -2.39 14.41 10.66
N HIS A 204 -2.45 13.54 11.67
CA HIS A 204 -1.91 12.19 11.61
C HIS A 204 -2.97 11.11 11.29
N THR A 205 -4.18 11.53 10.89
CA THR A 205 -5.27 10.61 10.51
C THR A 205 -6.08 11.16 9.34
N LEU A 206 -5.41 11.77 8.38
CA LEU A 206 -6.06 12.37 7.22
C LEU A 206 -6.75 11.28 6.37
N PRO A 207 -8.01 11.48 5.98
CA PRO A 207 -8.73 10.55 5.11
C PRO A 207 -8.26 10.66 3.66
N ARG A 208 -8.63 9.68 2.84
CA ARG A 208 -8.38 9.65 1.39
C ARG A 208 -9.61 9.19 0.63
N ILE A 209 -9.73 9.63 -0.61
CA ILE A 209 -10.62 9.03 -1.59
C ILE A 209 -9.78 8.12 -2.47
N GLN A 210 -10.14 6.85 -2.54
CA GLN A 210 -9.50 5.89 -3.44
C GLN A 210 -10.13 6.01 -4.83
N VAL A 211 -9.31 6.27 -5.84
CA VAL A 211 -9.70 6.21 -7.24
C VAL A 211 -9.23 4.88 -7.82
N LEU A 212 -10.16 4.04 -8.24
CA LEU A 212 -9.88 2.73 -8.82
C LEU A 212 -9.87 2.82 -10.34
N GLY A 213 -8.91 2.17 -11.00
CA GLY A 213 -8.82 2.11 -12.46
C GLY A 213 -10.02 1.44 -13.14
N THR A 214 -10.83 0.70 -12.40
CA THR A 214 -12.09 0.13 -12.88
C THR A 214 -13.25 1.13 -12.94
N GLN A 215 -13.12 2.28 -12.27
CA GLN A 215 -14.11 3.35 -12.25
C GLN A 215 -13.77 4.37 -13.33
N GLN A 216 -14.26 4.13 -14.55
CA GLN A 216 -14.00 4.99 -15.72
C GLN A 216 -15.07 6.07 -15.94
N ASP A 217 -16.16 6.04 -15.17
CA ASP A 217 -17.21 7.03 -15.26
C ASP A 217 -16.83 8.28 -14.45
N LEU A 218 -16.68 9.41 -15.13
CA LEU A 218 -16.31 10.69 -14.52
C LEU A 218 -17.38 11.22 -13.57
N SER A 219 -18.65 10.90 -13.80
CA SER A 219 -19.74 11.30 -12.90
C SER A 219 -19.60 10.69 -11.50
N ILE A 220 -19.09 9.45 -11.42
CA ILE A 220 -18.76 8.80 -10.14
C ILE A 220 -17.61 9.53 -9.45
N LEU A 221 -16.58 9.95 -10.20
CA LEU A 221 -15.49 10.75 -9.66
C LEU A 221 -15.98 12.07 -9.09
N ASP A 222 -16.87 12.77 -9.79
CA ASP A 222 -17.48 14.01 -9.33
C ASP A 222 -18.28 13.81 -8.03
N LEU A 223 -19.01 12.69 -7.89
CA LEU A 223 -19.71 12.34 -6.64
C LEU A 223 -18.75 12.07 -5.47
N TYR A 224 -17.54 11.56 -5.72
CA TYR A 224 -16.50 11.46 -4.70
C TYR A 224 -15.94 12.84 -4.34
N LEU A 225 -15.59 13.66 -5.35
CA LEU A 225 -14.95 14.96 -5.15
C LEU A 225 -15.89 15.96 -4.47
N CYS A 226 -17.16 16.01 -4.84
CA CYS A 226 -18.15 16.86 -4.16
C CYS A 226 -18.52 16.36 -2.75
N GLY A 227 -18.08 15.15 -2.38
CA GLY A 227 -18.28 14.57 -1.05
C GLY A 227 -19.60 13.83 -0.85
N ALA A 228 -20.43 13.64 -1.89
CA ALA A 228 -21.71 12.94 -1.77
C ALA A 228 -21.54 11.48 -1.33
N ILE A 229 -20.67 10.72 -2.01
CA ILE A 229 -20.40 9.32 -1.65
C ILE A 229 -19.75 9.22 -0.26
N PRO A 230 -18.67 9.97 0.07
CA PRO A 230 -18.12 10.00 1.43
C PRO A 230 -19.15 10.37 2.50
N ALA A 231 -20.02 11.33 2.26
CA ALA A 231 -21.05 11.73 3.22
C ALA A 231 -22.03 10.57 3.53
N ILE A 232 -22.54 9.89 2.50
CA ILE A 232 -23.44 8.74 2.68
C ILE A 232 -22.72 7.62 3.42
N LYS A 233 -21.50 7.25 2.99
CA LYS A 233 -20.71 6.17 3.60
C LYS A 233 -20.39 6.44 5.07
N ASN A 234 -20.12 7.68 5.43
CA ASN A 234 -19.79 8.09 6.79
C ASN A 234 -21.01 8.58 7.59
N ARG A 235 -22.24 8.29 7.14
CA ARG A 235 -23.48 8.72 7.80
C ARG A 235 -23.48 10.22 8.09
N PHE A 236 -23.08 11.02 7.09
CA PHE A 236 -22.95 12.48 7.12
C PHE A 236 -21.92 13.04 8.14
N LYS A 237 -21.08 12.19 8.73
CA LYS A 237 -19.93 12.64 9.53
C LYS A 237 -18.90 13.28 8.58
N ARG A 238 -18.64 14.60 8.75
CA ARG A 238 -17.69 15.33 7.90
C ARG A 238 -16.23 15.09 8.28
N ILE A 239 -15.95 14.98 9.58
CA ILE A 239 -14.57 14.81 10.05
C ILE A 239 -14.35 13.31 10.25
N VAL A 240 -13.70 12.70 9.28
CA VAL A 240 -13.36 11.28 9.30
C VAL A 240 -11.90 11.16 9.73
N THR A 241 -11.65 10.43 10.79
CA THR A 241 -10.32 10.24 11.40
C THR A 241 -10.06 8.75 11.64
N LEU A 242 -10.41 8.22 12.79
CA LEU A 242 -10.31 6.81 13.18
C LEU A 242 -11.70 6.20 13.36
#